data_390942c70465cc76e2c1e61731f688b2
#
_entry.id   390942c70465cc76e2c1e61731f688b2
#
_cell.length_a   1.000
_cell.length_b   1.000
_cell.length_c   1.000
_cell.angle_alpha   90.00
_cell.angle_beta   90.00
_cell.angle_gamma   90.00
#
_symmetry.space_group_name_H-M   'P 1'
#
loop_
_entity.id
_entity.type
_entity.pdbx_description
1 polymer ?
#
loop_
_entity_poly.entity_id
_entity_poly.type
_entity_poly.pdbx_seq_one_letter_code
_entity_poly.pdbx_strand_id
1 'polypeptide(L)'
;MVPGSGAIPVYGAGTVRPSAEIDIAPQVGGRVVWVDPGFRSGERVVAGQMLFRIEEADYRTRVREAEAALADRKVALLQAQEDAEIARAEYERYSSRHDPAGVASALTLREPQLKAAQAALLREEARLAEANLALSRTRIEAPFDGFVREESVALGQLAVPGEPVGRLFAADAAEVVVPLSDADAALIPGLWTTEGGEVSARAIADYGGIRYAWPGYVDRAEVSLDERTRTIDVIVRVPDPFAAGEPLQTTGGPLGDPPLLVGKFAEVAIEGLAPSDYFQVRRAALQPGNEIWAVGRDGVVRIVPVRVLQRGDDEVFVTGAFERGQAAIIGGLQFATDGMAVRTGGSATQ
;
A
#
# COMPACT_ATOMS: atom_id res chain seq x y z
N MET A 1 3.45 -39.06 -15.49
CA MET A 1 2.44 -37.99 -15.57
C MET A 1 1.48 -38.15 -14.41
N VAL A 2 1.23 -37.11 -13.68
CA VAL A 2 0.25 -37.10 -12.57
C VAL A 2 -0.91 -36.25 -13.03
N PRO A 3 -2.16 -36.76 -12.98
CA PRO A 3 -3.33 -35.92 -13.16
C PRO A 3 -3.26 -34.79 -12.12
N GLY A 4 -3.38 -33.56 -12.56
CA GLY A 4 -3.37 -32.42 -11.66
C GLY A 4 -4.64 -32.35 -10.84
N SER A 5 -4.50 -31.94 -9.60
CA SER A 5 -5.61 -31.66 -8.68
C SER A 5 -5.29 -30.38 -7.93
N GLY A 6 -6.24 -29.45 -7.90
CA GLY A 6 -6.08 -28.17 -7.22
C GLY A 6 -5.64 -27.02 -8.12
N ALA A 7 -5.20 -25.92 -7.52
CA ALA A 7 -4.79 -24.71 -8.21
C ALA A 7 -3.41 -24.88 -8.85
N ILE A 8 -3.25 -24.31 -10.04
CA ILE A 8 -1.93 -24.23 -10.71
C ILE A 8 -1.21 -23.00 -10.13
N PRO A 9 -0.06 -23.17 -9.45
CA PRO A 9 0.64 -22.02 -8.87
C PRO A 9 1.21 -21.13 -9.97
N VAL A 10 1.04 -19.81 -9.81
CA VAL A 10 1.70 -18.81 -10.66
C VAL A 10 2.90 -18.28 -9.90
N TYR A 11 4.08 -18.44 -10.51
CA TYR A 11 5.33 -17.97 -9.91
C TYR A 11 5.79 -16.67 -10.56
N GLY A 12 6.27 -15.78 -9.73
CA GLY A 12 6.92 -14.56 -10.14
C GLY A 12 7.92 -14.12 -9.10
N ALA A 13 8.57 -13.00 -9.33
CA ALA A 13 9.51 -12.46 -8.37
C ALA A 13 9.54 -10.93 -8.47
N GLY A 14 9.78 -10.26 -7.35
CA GLY A 14 9.82 -8.81 -7.33
C GLY A 14 10.53 -8.24 -6.11
N THR A 15 10.67 -6.94 -6.08
CA THR A 15 11.26 -6.24 -4.94
C THR A 15 10.18 -5.86 -3.94
N VAL A 16 10.43 -6.14 -2.68
CA VAL A 16 9.56 -5.76 -1.57
C VAL A 16 9.60 -4.24 -1.39
N ARG A 17 8.44 -3.61 -1.40
CA ARG A 17 8.24 -2.17 -1.17
C ARG A 17 7.33 -1.98 0.05
N PRO A 18 7.45 -0.86 0.78
CA PRO A 18 6.48 -0.56 1.82
C PRO A 18 5.13 -0.20 1.20
N SER A 19 4.03 -0.40 1.94
CA SER A 19 2.68 0.03 1.55
C SER A 19 2.55 1.55 1.40
N ALA A 20 3.28 2.29 2.24
CA ALA A 20 3.39 3.74 2.18
C ALA A 20 4.79 4.20 2.61
N GLU A 21 5.29 5.22 1.93
CA GLU A 21 6.56 5.89 2.26
C GLU A 21 6.37 7.40 2.11
N ILE A 22 6.80 8.17 3.10
CA ILE A 22 6.64 9.61 3.12
C ILE A 22 7.92 10.32 3.56
N ASP A 23 8.11 11.51 3.00
CA ASP A 23 9.11 12.45 3.48
C ASP A 23 8.53 13.28 4.64
N ILE A 24 9.28 13.38 5.73
CA ILE A 24 8.96 14.22 6.87
C ILE A 24 9.56 15.59 6.62
N ALA A 25 8.70 16.58 6.36
CA ALA A 25 9.09 17.96 6.15
C ALA A 25 8.31 18.89 7.08
N PRO A 26 8.97 19.86 7.75
CA PRO A 26 8.28 20.83 8.59
C PRO A 26 7.40 21.74 7.72
N GLN A 27 6.22 22.10 8.23
CA GLN A 27 5.31 23.04 7.56
C GLN A 27 5.54 24.49 8.00
N VAL A 28 6.32 24.67 9.07
CA VAL A 28 6.68 25.97 9.63
C VAL A 28 8.18 26.05 9.90
N GLY A 29 8.74 27.23 9.86
CA GLY A 29 10.17 27.43 10.04
C GLY A 29 10.54 27.77 11.48
N GLY A 30 11.80 27.51 11.85
CA GLY A 30 12.33 27.87 13.16
C GLY A 30 13.45 26.94 13.61
N ARG A 31 14.03 27.23 14.77
CA ARG A 31 15.10 26.40 15.33
C ARG A 31 14.55 25.10 15.92
N VAL A 32 15.17 23.97 15.64
CA VAL A 32 14.86 22.69 16.28
C VAL A 32 15.36 22.73 17.73
N VAL A 33 14.46 22.59 18.69
CA VAL A 33 14.75 22.67 20.13
C VAL A 33 14.69 21.31 20.83
N TRP A 34 14.17 20.30 20.16
CA TRP A 34 14.11 18.95 20.66
C TRP A 34 13.98 17.96 19.50
N VAL A 35 14.65 16.82 19.61
CA VAL A 35 14.58 15.68 18.69
C VAL A 35 14.40 14.42 19.53
N ASP A 36 13.46 13.57 19.14
CA ASP A 36 13.24 12.28 19.80
C ASP A 36 14.48 11.40 19.65
N PRO A 37 15.04 10.83 20.75
CA PRO A 37 16.11 9.85 20.68
C PRO A 37 15.77 8.61 19.85
N GLY A 38 14.49 8.25 19.73
CA GLY A 38 13.98 7.17 18.88
C GLY A 38 13.79 7.56 17.42
N PHE A 39 13.93 8.82 17.04
CA PHE A 39 13.89 9.24 15.64
C PHE A 39 15.26 9.03 14.99
N ARG A 40 15.61 7.76 14.73
CA ARG A 40 16.86 7.33 14.11
C ARG A 40 16.59 6.24 13.07
N SER A 41 17.43 6.18 12.06
CA SER A 41 17.34 5.17 11.00
C SER A 41 17.29 3.75 11.57
N GLY A 42 16.28 2.97 11.14
CA GLY A 42 16.02 1.62 11.60
C GLY A 42 15.11 1.50 12.83
N GLU A 43 14.86 2.59 13.55
CA GLU A 43 14.00 2.57 14.73
C GLU A 43 12.51 2.61 14.35
N ARG A 44 11.70 2.00 15.23
CA ARG A 44 10.25 1.99 15.08
C ARG A 44 9.64 3.24 15.72
N VAL A 45 8.65 3.83 15.02
CA VAL A 45 7.83 4.93 15.51
C VAL A 45 6.36 4.54 15.49
N VAL A 46 5.56 5.15 16.36
CA VAL A 46 4.11 4.94 16.40
C VAL A 46 3.38 6.22 15.97
N ALA A 47 2.18 6.06 15.44
CA ALA A 47 1.34 7.19 15.04
C ALA A 47 1.13 8.19 16.19
N GLY A 48 1.31 9.49 15.91
CA GLY A 48 1.24 10.55 16.92
C GLY A 48 2.50 10.71 17.79
N GLN A 49 3.52 9.87 17.62
CA GLN A 49 4.80 10.06 18.31
C GLN A 49 5.47 11.33 17.80
N MET A 50 5.85 12.23 18.73
CA MET A 50 6.55 13.45 18.39
C MET A 50 8.00 13.12 17.99
N LEU A 51 8.35 13.44 16.74
CA LEU A 51 9.67 13.18 16.15
C LEU A 51 10.68 14.29 16.50
N PHE A 52 10.25 15.53 16.34
CA PHE A 52 11.03 16.69 16.74
C PHE A 52 10.13 17.90 16.94
N ARG A 53 10.68 18.94 17.58
CA ARG A 53 9.95 20.15 17.89
C ARG A 53 10.76 21.39 17.51
N ILE A 54 10.06 22.33 16.86
CA ILE A 54 10.55 23.66 16.52
C ILE A 54 10.26 24.62 17.67
N GLU A 55 11.07 25.65 17.83
CA GLU A 55 10.89 26.69 18.84
C GLU A 55 9.54 27.37 18.75
N GLU A 56 8.75 27.28 19.83
CA GLU A 56 7.34 27.71 19.86
C GLU A 56 7.15 29.18 20.31
N ALA A 57 8.20 29.86 20.77
CA ALA A 57 8.09 31.15 21.46
C ALA A 57 7.35 32.22 20.62
N ASP A 58 7.75 32.38 19.37
CA ASP A 58 7.14 33.35 18.45
C ASP A 58 5.71 32.96 18.07
N TYR A 59 5.46 31.67 17.88
CA TYR A 59 4.13 31.15 17.53
C TYR A 59 3.13 31.33 18.70
N ARG A 60 3.57 31.08 19.93
CA ARG A 60 2.76 31.36 21.14
C ARG A 60 2.46 32.85 21.32
N THR A 61 3.40 33.71 20.93
CA THR A 61 3.17 35.16 20.96
C THR A 61 2.11 35.56 19.97
N ARG A 62 2.15 35.06 18.74
CA ARG A 62 1.12 35.30 17.71
C ARG A 62 -0.27 34.80 18.14
N VAL A 63 -0.36 33.66 18.82
CA VAL A 63 -1.62 33.17 19.37
C VAL A 63 -2.17 34.17 20.39
N ARG A 64 -1.36 34.64 21.36
CA ARG A 64 -1.78 35.64 22.36
C ARG A 64 -2.21 36.96 21.74
N GLU A 65 -1.53 37.43 20.70
CA GLU A 65 -1.91 38.64 19.95
C GLU A 65 -3.28 38.45 19.27
N ALA A 66 -3.51 37.29 18.63
CA ALA A 66 -4.80 36.99 18.01
C ALA A 66 -5.93 36.83 19.04
N GLU A 67 -5.66 36.25 20.21
CA GLU A 67 -6.61 36.14 21.32
C GLU A 67 -7.03 37.54 21.86
N ALA A 68 -6.06 38.44 21.99
CA ALA A 68 -6.34 39.81 22.42
C ALA A 68 -7.20 40.55 21.39
N ALA A 69 -6.84 40.46 20.09
CA ALA A 69 -7.63 41.08 19.03
C ALA A 69 -9.07 40.52 18.95
N LEU A 70 -9.22 39.19 19.14
CA LEU A 70 -10.54 38.57 19.21
C LEU A 70 -11.37 39.11 20.40
N ALA A 71 -10.75 39.27 21.56
CA ALA A 71 -11.42 39.84 22.73
C ALA A 71 -11.93 41.24 22.47
N ASP A 72 -11.13 42.08 21.81
CA ASP A 72 -11.54 43.45 21.44
C ASP A 72 -12.76 43.45 20.50
N ARG A 73 -12.78 42.51 19.51
CA ARG A 73 -13.94 42.41 18.60
C ARG A 73 -15.18 41.85 19.24
N LYS A 74 -15.04 40.99 20.24
CA LYS A 74 -16.18 40.53 21.04
C LYS A 74 -16.86 41.70 21.79
N VAL A 75 -16.06 42.60 22.38
CA VAL A 75 -16.58 43.82 23.04
C VAL A 75 -17.26 44.72 22.02
N ALA A 76 -16.64 44.95 20.85
CA ALA A 76 -17.24 45.78 19.80
C ALA A 76 -18.54 45.19 19.24
N LEU A 77 -18.66 43.87 19.14
CA LEU A 77 -19.91 43.23 18.76
C LEU A 77 -21.02 43.44 19.81
N LEU A 78 -20.71 43.26 21.10
CA LEU A 78 -21.66 43.53 22.18
C LEU A 78 -22.18 45.00 22.16
N GLN A 79 -21.29 45.96 21.94
CA GLN A 79 -21.65 47.36 21.77
C GLN A 79 -22.59 47.59 20.59
N ALA A 80 -22.28 46.97 19.43
CA ALA A 80 -23.12 47.05 18.22
C ALA A 80 -24.49 46.37 18.39
N GLN A 81 -24.56 45.32 19.21
CA GLN A 81 -25.82 44.64 19.55
C GLN A 81 -26.70 45.56 20.43
N GLU A 82 -26.14 46.11 21.49
CA GLU A 82 -26.84 47.05 22.38
C GLU A 82 -27.34 48.27 21.61
N ASP A 83 -26.49 48.88 20.77
CA ASP A 83 -26.84 50.00 19.92
C ASP A 83 -28.02 49.69 18.96
N ALA A 84 -28.04 48.48 18.40
CA ALA A 84 -29.13 48.04 17.51
C ALA A 84 -30.42 47.80 18.31
N GLU A 85 -30.35 47.24 19.50
CA GLU A 85 -31.52 47.07 20.40
C GLU A 85 -32.10 48.37 20.84
N ILE A 86 -31.29 49.35 21.27
CA ILE A 86 -31.73 50.71 21.61
C ILE A 86 -32.42 51.35 20.43
N ALA A 87 -31.82 51.28 19.22
CA ALA A 87 -32.38 51.86 18.00
C ALA A 87 -33.75 51.24 17.65
N ARG A 88 -33.93 49.93 17.83
CA ARG A 88 -35.22 49.26 17.66
C ARG A 88 -36.25 49.73 18.65
N ALA A 89 -35.90 49.78 19.92
CA ALA A 89 -36.82 50.24 20.96
C ALA A 89 -37.23 51.72 20.78
N GLU A 90 -36.32 52.58 20.34
CA GLU A 90 -36.63 53.97 20.03
C GLU A 90 -37.57 54.08 18.82
N TYR A 91 -37.31 53.33 17.77
CA TYR A 91 -38.15 53.30 16.56
C TYR A 91 -39.56 52.78 16.88
N GLU A 92 -39.72 51.70 17.66
CA GLU A 92 -41.01 51.18 18.10
C GLU A 92 -41.85 52.20 18.90
N ARG A 93 -41.21 52.96 19.79
CA ARG A 93 -41.85 54.04 20.54
C ARG A 93 -42.27 55.19 19.63
N TYR A 94 -41.47 55.54 18.63
CA TYR A 94 -41.79 56.60 17.66
C TYR A 94 -42.92 56.16 16.73
N SER A 95 -42.82 55.00 16.10
CA SER A 95 -43.79 54.49 15.11
C SER A 95 -45.18 54.30 15.75
N SER A 96 -45.25 53.83 16.99
CA SER A 96 -46.52 53.67 17.71
C SER A 96 -47.26 55.00 17.96
N ARG A 97 -46.57 56.13 17.93
CA ARG A 97 -47.17 57.47 18.20
C ARG A 97 -47.40 58.29 16.92
N HIS A 98 -46.64 58.10 15.84
CA HIS A 98 -46.63 59.02 14.72
C HIS A 98 -46.91 58.38 13.35
N ASP A 99 -46.49 57.15 13.14
CA ASP A 99 -46.64 56.42 11.86
C ASP A 99 -46.70 54.91 12.08
N PRO A 100 -47.88 54.36 12.39
CA PRO A 100 -48.03 52.91 12.62
C PRO A 100 -47.80 52.03 11.41
N ALA A 101 -47.77 52.61 10.18
CA ALA A 101 -47.56 51.89 8.90
C ALA A 101 -46.12 52.06 8.33
N GLY A 102 -45.28 52.87 8.98
CA GLY A 102 -43.93 53.14 8.56
C GLY A 102 -43.03 51.93 8.69
N VAL A 103 -42.17 51.67 7.68
CA VAL A 103 -41.15 50.64 7.74
C VAL A 103 -39.80 51.27 8.06
N ALA A 104 -39.14 50.80 9.15
CA ALA A 104 -37.81 51.26 9.48
C ALA A 104 -36.81 50.93 8.40
N SER A 105 -35.91 51.85 8.08
CA SER A 105 -34.75 51.53 7.24
C SER A 105 -33.72 50.71 8.04
N ALA A 106 -32.99 49.84 7.37
CA ALA A 106 -31.91 49.04 7.97
C ALA A 106 -30.84 49.95 8.65
N LEU A 107 -30.61 51.14 8.10
CA LEU A 107 -29.69 52.12 8.71
C LEU A 107 -30.24 52.68 10.02
N THR A 108 -31.57 52.93 10.11
CA THR A 108 -32.23 53.39 11.33
C THR A 108 -32.12 52.36 12.43
N LEU A 109 -32.19 51.08 12.11
CA LEU A 109 -32.05 49.96 13.06
C LEU A 109 -30.58 49.52 13.28
N ARG A 110 -29.62 50.24 12.74
CA ARG A 110 -28.17 49.97 12.86
C ARG A 110 -27.76 48.54 12.40
N GLU A 111 -28.56 47.90 11.57
CA GLU A 111 -28.28 46.53 11.06
C GLU A 111 -26.95 46.42 10.30
N PRO A 112 -26.54 47.35 9.43
CA PRO A 112 -25.26 47.29 8.75
C PRO A 112 -24.07 47.34 9.72
N GLN A 113 -24.17 48.11 10.81
CA GLN A 113 -23.15 48.23 11.84
C GLN A 113 -23.01 46.92 12.60
N LEU A 114 -24.12 46.31 12.97
CA LEU A 114 -24.17 45.00 13.63
C LEU A 114 -23.54 43.93 12.72
N LYS A 115 -23.93 43.89 11.44
CA LYS A 115 -23.35 42.94 10.46
C LYS A 115 -21.85 43.18 10.27
N ALA A 116 -21.42 44.44 10.25
CA ALA A 116 -19.97 44.76 10.14
C ALA A 116 -19.21 44.29 11.40
N ALA A 117 -19.75 44.45 12.60
CA ALA A 117 -19.13 43.94 13.82
C ALA A 117 -19.08 42.42 13.86
N GLN A 118 -20.15 41.74 13.43
CA GLN A 118 -20.16 40.28 13.28
C GLN A 118 -19.08 39.79 12.27
N ALA A 119 -18.98 40.41 11.11
CA ALA A 119 -17.97 40.08 10.12
C ALA A 119 -16.54 40.33 10.63
N ALA A 120 -16.33 41.38 11.42
CA ALA A 120 -15.05 41.67 12.03
C ALA A 120 -14.67 40.62 13.09
N LEU A 121 -15.62 40.13 13.89
CA LEU A 121 -15.41 39.04 14.84
C LEU A 121 -14.98 37.75 14.11
N LEU A 122 -15.72 37.32 13.08
CA LEU A 122 -15.41 36.15 12.31
C LEU A 122 -13.99 36.21 11.69
N ARG A 123 -13.56 37.38 11.29
CA ARG A 123 -12.19 37.59 10.78
C ARG A 123 -11.13 37.31 11.85
N GLU A 124 -11.31 37.81 13.07
CA GLU A 124 -10.34 37.58 14.15
C GLU A 124 -10.40 36.13 14.67
N GLU A 125 -11.56 35.48 14.63
CA GLU A 125 -11.67 34.04 14.90
C GLU A 125 -10.85 33.22 13.90
N ALA A 126 -10.94 33.56 12.61
CA ALA A 126 -10.12 32.92 11.57
C ALA A 126 -8.62 33.13 11.78
N ARG A 127 -8.21 34.36 12.20
CA ARG A 127 -6.80 34.65 12.52
C ARG A 127 -6.28 33.86 13.72
N LEU A 128 -7.12 33.72 14.76
CA LEU A 128 -6.76 32.92 15.92
C LEU A 128 -6.61 31.43 15.52
N ALA A 129 -7.52 30.92 14.70
CA ALA A 129 -7.44 29.58 14.18
C ALA A 129 -6.13 29.34 13.36
N GLU A 130 -5.76 30.30 12.51
CA GLU A 130 -4.51 30.27 11.75
C GLU A 130 -3.27 30.27 12.66
N ALA A 131 -3.24 31.12 13.69
CA ALA A 131 -2.14 31.20 14.65
C ALA A 131 -2.01 29.88 15.45
N ASN A 132 -3.12 29.29 15.88
CA ASN A 132 -3.13 28.00 16.57
C ASN A 132 -2.66 26.86 15.66
N LEU A 133 -3.07 26.86 14.40
CA LEU A 133 -2.61 25.89 13.41
C LEU A 133 -1.10 26.02 13.18
N ALA A 134 -0.58 27.23 13.07
CA ALA A 134 0.86 27.45 12.94
C ALA A 134 1.62 26.98 14.19
N LEU A 135 1.08 27.18 15.38
CA LEU A 135 1.66 26.68 16.63
C LEU A 135 1.62 25.16 16.69
N SER A 136 0.53 24.50 16.31
CA SER A 136 0.45 23.04 16.31
C SER A 136 1.48 22.42 15.35
N ARG A 137 1.75 23.07 14.21
CA ARG A 137 2.74 22.64 13.21
C ARG A 137 4.19 22.76 13.66
N THR A 138 4.47 23.35 14.82
CA THR A 138 5.81 23.33 15.43
C THR A 138 6.17 21.98 16.02
N ARG A 139 5.20 21.12 16.26
CA ARG A 139 5.36 19.74 16.71
C ARG A 139 5.19 18.82 15.53
N ILE A 140 6.27 18.14 15.17
CA ILE A 140 6.25 17.24 14.05
C ILE A 140 6.09 15.82 14.58
N GLU A 141 5.02 15.17 14.19
CA GLU A 141 4.61 13.85 14.67
C GLU A 141 4.59 12.83 13.52
N ALA A 142 4.78 11.56 13.87
CA ALA A 142 4.65 10.45 12.93
C ALA A 142 3.16 10.28 12.53
N PRO A 143 2.83 10.23 11.24
CA PRO A 143 1.43 10.12 10.79
C PRO A 143 0.87 8.70 10.87
N PHE A 144 1.73 7.69 10.95
CA PHE A 144 1.38 6.27 11.02
C PHE A 144 2.45 5.48 11.79
N ASP A 145 2.13 4.25 12.15
CA ASP A 145 3.06 3.27 12.70
C ASP A 145 4.03 2.82 11.61
N GLY A 146 5.33 2.95 11.86
CA GLY A 146 6.32 2.67 10.84
C GLY A 146 7.74 2.61 11.35
N PHE A 147 8.68 2.67 10.40
CA PHE A 147 10.10 2.72 10.67
C PHE A 147 10.73 3.96 10.04
N VAL A 148 11.74 4.48 10.70
CA VAL A 148 12.57 5.57 10.17
C VAL A 148 13.54 4.99 9.14
N ARG A 149 13.44 5.45 7.89
CA ARG A 149 14.37 5.06 6.83
C ARG A 149 15.65 5.87 6.88
N GLU A 150 15.50 7.18 7.04
CA GLU A 150 16.59 8.13 7.16
C GLU A 150 16.16 9.34 7.98
N GLU A 151 17.11 9.98 8.67
CA GLU A 151 16.92 11.24 9.36
C GLU A 151 18.11 12.15 9.10
N SER A 152 17.84 13.47 9.01
CA SER A 152 18.85 14.50 8.83
C SER A 152 18.66 15.70 9.76
N VAL A 153 17.70 15.61 10.71
CA VAL A 153 17.39 16.68 11.64
C VAL A 153 18.34 16.66 12.85
N ALA A 154 18.87 17.80 13.23
CA ALA A 154 19.74 17.95 14.41
C ALA A 154 19.25 19.03 15.36
N LEU A 155 19.52 18.85 16.66
CA LEU A 155 19.24 19.87 17.67
C LEU A 155 19.97 21.17 17.35
N GLY A 156 19.25 22.30 17.36
CA GLY A 156 19.79 23.62 17.03
C GLY A 156 19.79 23.96 15.54
N GLN A 157 19.47 23.01 14.65
CA GLN A 157 19.33 23.25 13.21
C GLN A 157 18.15 24.18 12.93
N LEU A 158 18.25 24.98 11.89
CA LEU A 158 17.13 25.75 11.35
C LEU A 158 16.29 24.85 10.44
N ALA A 159 15.06 24.61 10.83
CA ALA A 159 14.08 23.91 9.98
C ALA A 159 13.47 24.90 8.97
N VAL A 160 13.47 24.51 7.69
CA VAL A 160 12.92 25.28 6.59
C VAL A 160 11.62 24.62 6.12
N PRO A 161 10.52 25.35 5.95
CA PRO A 161 9.25 24.79 5.50
C PRO A 161 9.38 24.08 4.15
N GLY A 162 8.89 22.83 4.06
CA GLY A 162 8.92 22.03 2.85
C GLY A 162 10.24 21.30 2.56
N GLU A 163 11.29 21.51 3.35
CA GLU A 163 12.56 20.78 3.21
C GLU A 163 12.48 19.44 3.96
N PRO A 164 12.63 18.28 3.29
CA PRO A 164 12.61 16.98 3.94
C PRO A 164 13.77 16.83 4.94
N VAL A 165 13.45 16.41 6.16
CA VAL A 165 14.43 16.18 7.24
C VAL A 165 14.43 14.73 7.74
N GLY A 166 13.66 13.87 7.09
CA GLY A 166 13.62 12.44 7.35
C GLY A 166 12.62 11.75 6.44
N ARG A 167 12.65 10.41 6.45
CA ARG A 167 11.74 9.57 5.67
C ARG A 167 11.25 8.43 6.53
N LEU A 168 9.95 8.20 6.51
CA LEU A 168 9.28 7.10 7.19
C LEU A 168 8.62 6.16 6.19
N PHE A 169 8.56 4.89 6.53
CA PHE A 169 7.74 3.93 5.81
C PHE A 169 6.84 3.14 6.77
N ALA A 170 5.67 2.78 6.28
CA ALA A 170 4.63 2.12 7.07
C ALA A 170 5.03 0.68 7.45
N ALA A 171 4.60 0.25 8.63
CA ALA A 171 4.89 -1.08 9.17
C ALA A 171 3.72 -2.08 9.01
N ASP A 172 2.54 -1.62 8.57
CA ASP A 172 1.31 -2.41 8.50
C ASP A 172 1.35 -3.48 7.42
N ALA A 173 1.94 -3.17 6.27
CA ALA A 173 2.04 -4.08 5.15
C ALA A 173 3.23 -3.76 4.25
N ALA A 174 3.67 -4.77 3.50
CA ALA A 174 4.57 -4.60 2.37
C ALA A 174 3.86 -5.00 1.07
N GLU A 175 4.32 -4.45 -0.03
CA GLU A 175 3.88 -4.80 -1.38
C GLU A 175 5.05 -5.43 -2.15
N VAL A 176 4.78 -6.51 -2.85
CA VAL A 176 5.72 -7.09 -3.81
C VAL A 176 5.16 -6.87 -5.20
N VAL A 177 5.85 -6.09 -6.01
CA VAL A 177 5.47 -5.84 -7.40
C VAL A 177 6.04 -6.95 -8.26
N VAL A 178 5.17 -7.77 -8.81
CA VAL A 178 5.51 -8.98 -9.56
C VAL A 178 5.15 -8.80 -11.02
N PRO A 179 6.14 -8.61 -11.92
CA PRO A 179 5.89 -8.53 -13.35
C PRO A 179 5.58 -9.92 -13.92
N LEU A 180 4.37 -10.10 -14.40
CA LEU A 180 3.89 -11.35 -14.98
C LEU A 180 3.63 -11.21 -16.49
N SER A 181 3.80 -12.29 -17.24
CA SER A 181 3.35 -12.32 -18.63
C SER A 181 1.83 -12.37 -18.73
N ASP A 182 1.25 -12.00 -19.89
CA ASP A 182 -0.20 -12.11 -20.15
C ASP A 182 -0.71 -13.54 -19.87
N ALA A 183 0.10 -14.55 -20.19
CA ALA A 183 -0.28 -15.96 -20.01
C ALA A 183 -0.33 -16.35 -18.54
N ASP A 184 0.61 -15.86 -17.73
CA ASP A 184 0.67 -16.12 -16.29
C ASP A 184 -0.41 -15.34 -15.55
N ALA A 185 -0.63 -14.07 -15.91
CA ALA A 185 -1.68 -13.22 -15.36
C ALA A 185 -3.08 -13.80 -15.62
N ALA A 186 -3.30 -14.41 -16.80
CA ALA A 186 -4.56 -15.06 -17.15
C ALA A 186 -4.89 -16.29 -16.29
N LEU A 187 -3.90 -16.85 -15.56
CA LEU A 187 -4.10 -17.96 -14.62
C LEU A 187 -4.55 -17.49 -13.25
N ILE A 188 -4.54 -16.19 -12.93
CA ILE A 188 -4.96 -15.67 -11.63
C ILE A 188 -6.48 -15.43 -11.66
N PRO A 189 -7.27 -16.13 -10.83
CA PRO A 189 -8.71 -15.96 -10.81
C PRO A 189 -9.08 -14.53 -10.35
N GLY A 190 -10.03 -13.92 -11.04
CA GLY A 190 -10.57 -12.62 -10.63
C GLY A 190 -9.59 -11.43 -10.69
N LEU A 191 -8.43 -11.57 -11.33
CA LEU A 191 -7.39 -10.52 -11.37
C LEU A 191 -7.90 -9.14 -11.82
N TRP A 192 -8.90 -9.12 -12.69
CA TRP A 192 -9.49 -7.90 -13.26
C TRP A 192 -10.80 -7.49 -12.59
N THR A 193 -11.20 -8.16 -11.52
CA THR A 193 -12.37 -7.78 -10.73
C THR A 193 -11.95 -6.83 -9.61
N THR A 194 -12.88 -5.98 -9.17
CA THR A 194 -12.60 -4.86 -8.26
C THR A 194 -12.39 -5.30 -6.80
N GLU A 195 -12.57 -6.56 -6.48
CA GLU A 195 -12.44 -7.10 -5.13
C GLU A 195 -11.06 -7.77 -4.98
N GLY A 196 -10.09 -7.02 -4.44
CA GLY A 196 -8.79 -7.54 -4.04
C GLY A 196 -8.88 -8.43 -2.79
N GLY A 197 -7.86 -9.27 -2.57
CA GLY A 197 -7.73 -10.07 -1.34
C GLY A 197 -8.32 -11.49 -1.39
N GLU A 198 -8.97 -11.90 -2.47
CA GLU A 198 -9.53 -13.25 -2.62
C GLU A 198 -8.49 -14.30 -3.04
N VAL A 199 -7.40 -13.90 -3.71
CA VAL A 199 -6.38 -14.82 -4.21
C VAL A 199 -5.19 -14.88 -3.28
N SER A 200 -4.99 -16.04 -2.66
CA SER A 200 -3.87 -16.28 -1.75
C SER A 200 -2.53 -16.22 -2.49
N ALA A 201 -1.54 -15.63 -1.84
CA ALA A 201 -0.18 -15.60 -2.32
C ALA A 201 0.80 -15.79 -1.15
N ARG A 202 2.03 -16.20 -1.45
CA ARG A 202 3.12 -16.26 -0.47
C ARG A 202 4.35 -15.59 -1.03
N ALA A 203 4.89 -14.64 -0.28
CA ALA A 203 6.20 -14.07 -0.57
C ALA A 203 7.28 -14.96 0.07
N ILE A 204 8.31 -15.29 -0.68
CA ILE A 204 9.37 -16.21 -0.25
C ILE A 204 10.71 -15.50 -0.43
N ALA A 205 11.51 -15.44 0.63
CA ALA A 205 12.84 -14.85 0.57
C ALA A 205 13.87 -15.73 1.28
N ASP A 206 15.11 -15.65 0.81
CA ASP A 206 16.25 -16.39 1.36
C ASP A 206 16.99 -15.57 2.41
N TYR A 207 17.30 -16.20 3.55
CA TYR A 207 18.12 -15.66 4.62
C TYR A 207 19.17 -16.71 5.01
N GLY A 208 20.41 -16.50 4.55
CA GLY A 208 21.53 -17.38 4.92
C GLY A 208 21.39 -18.81 4.40
N GLY A 209 20.72 -19.02 3.25
CA GLY A 209 20.49 -20.33 2.65
C GLY A 209 19.22 -21.03 3.15
N ILE A 210 18.45 -20.39 4.03
CA ILE A 210 17.13 -20.88 4.49
C ILE A 210 16.04 -20.02 3.85
N ARG A 211 15.07 -20.68 3.23
CA ARG A 211 13.91 -20.00 2.61
C ARG A 211 12.79 -19.84 3.63
N TYR A 212 12.30 -18.62 3.75
CA TYR A 212 11.17 -18.25 4.59
C TYR A 212 10.02 -17.75 3.75
N ALA A 213 8.79 -18.02 4.19
CA ALA A 213 7.57 -17.59 3.52
C ALA A 213 6.74 -16.68 4.44
N TRP A 214 6.14 -15.67 3.84
CA TRP A 214 5.16 -14.78 4.47
C TRP A 214 3.85 -14.90 3.72
N PRO A 215 2.73 -15.10 4.42
CA PRO A 215 1.41 -15.15 3.79
C PRO A 215 1.03 -13.76 3.27
N GLY A 216 0.37 -13.74 2.14
CA GLY A 216 -0.11 -12.53 1.48
C GLY A 216 -1.26 -12.84 0.55
N TYR A 217 -1.66 -11.86 -0.23
CA TYR A 217 -2.72 -11.99 -1.22
C TYR A 217 -2.49 -11.03 -2.38
N VAL A 218 -3.09 -11.34 -3.52
CA VAL A 218 -3.10 -10.45 -4.68
C VAL A 218 -4.03 -9.28 -4.36
N ASP A 219 -3.47 -8.08 -4.28
CA ASP A 219 -4.21 -6.86 -3.97
C ASP A 219 -4.83 -6.26 -5.25
N ARG A 220 -4.00 -6.09 -6.27
CA ARG A 220 -4.39 -5.49 -7.55
C ARG A 220 -3.41 -5.84 -8.66
N ALA A 221 -3.84 -5.64 -9.89
CA ALA A 221 -2.97 -5.60 -11.05
C ALA A 221 -2.95 -4.19 -11.65
N GLU A 222 -1.83 -3.76 -12.16
CA GLU A 222 -1.77 -2.53 -12.93
C GLU A 222 -2.48 -2.69 -14.27
N VAL A 223 -3.27 -1.67 -14.65
CA VAL A 223 -4.03 -1.69 -15.92
C VAL A 223 -3.14 -1.27 -17.10
N SER A 224 -1.86 -1.05 -16.85
CA SER A 224 -0.85 -0.70 -17.86
C SER A 224 0.12 -1.85 -18.07
N LEU A 225 0.46 -2.10 -19.33
CA LEU A 225 1.52 -3.02 -19.72
C LEU A 225 2.85 -2.27 -19.77
N ASP A 226 3.91 -2.80 -19.16
CA ASP A 226 5.26 -2.29 -19.38
C ASP A 226 5.67 -2.57 -20.84
N GLU A 227 5.88 -1.53 -21.62
CA GLU A 227 6.16 -1.65 -23.07
C GLU A 227 7.48 -2.36 -23.36
N ARG A 228 8.46 -2.25 -22.46
CA ARG A 228 9.80 -2.81 -22.63
C ARG A 228 9.84 -4.30 -22.31
N THR A 229 9.19 -4.73 -21.23
CA THR A 229 9.17 -6.11 -20.76
C THR A 229 7.95 -6.88 -21.26
N ARG A 230 6.89 -6.16 -21.64
CA ARG A 230 5.58 -6.69 -21.99
C ARG A 230 4.97 -7.51 -20.86
N THR A 231 5.13 -7.02 -19.65
CA THR A 231 4.59 -7.62 -18.42
C THR A 231 3.52 -6.74 -17.81
N ILE A 232 2.63 -7.38 -17.06
CA ILE A 232 1.62 -6.77 -16.21
C ILE A 232 2.14 -6.83 -14.80
N ASP A 233 2.22 -5.71 -14.11
CA ASP A 233 2.63 -5.67 -12.72
C ASP A 233 1.45 -6.07 -11.83
N VAL A 234 1.60 -7.21 -11.16
CA VAL A 234 0.67 -7.72 -10.15
C VAL A 234 1.23 -7.37 -8.77
N ILE A 235 0.43 -6.67 -7.98
CA ILE A 235 0.81 -6.25 -6.65
C ILE A 235 0.31 -7.27 -5.64
N VAL A 236 1.24 -7.91 -4.95
CA VAL A 236 0.96 -8.83 -3.84
C VAL A 236 1.20 -8.10 -2.53
N ARG A 237 0.16 -8.02 -1.70
CA ARG A 237 0.21 -7.42 -0.38
C ARG A 237 0.51 -8.48 0.68
N VAL A 238 1.51 -8.20 1.49
CA VAL A 238 1.93 -9.02 2.62
C VAL A 238 1.63 -8.23 3.89
N PRO A 239 0.57 -8.59 4.63
CA PRO A 239 0.29 -7.99 5.94
C PRO A 239 1.36 -8.42 6.94
N ASP A 240 1.63 -7.55 7.93
CA ASP A 240 2.61 -7.79 9.01
C ASP A 240 3.99 -8.29 8.51
N PRO A 241 4.63 -7.61 7.53
CA PRO A 241 5.85 -8.10 6.90
C PRO A 241 7.02 -8.24 7.87
N PHE A 242 6.97 -7.54 8.99
CA PHE A 242 7.99 -7.57 10.04
C PHE A 242 7.76 -8.66 11.10
N ALA A 243 6.67 -9.43 10.99
CA ALA A 243 6.52 -10.68 11.73
C ALA A 243 7.48 -11.75 11.20
N ALA A 244 7.76 -12.75 12.03
CA ALA A 244 8.60 -13.87 11.68
C ALA A 244 8.10 -14.63 10.45
N GLY A 245 8.97 -14.87 9.47
CA GLY A 245 8.66 -15.72 8.33
C GLY A 245 8.60 -17.21 8.73
N GLU A 246 7.74 -17.98 8.07
CA GLU A 246 7.67 -19.43 8.25
C GLU A 246 8.81 -20.11 7.46
N PRO A 247 9.70 -20.90 8.10
CA PRO A 247 10.74 -21.63 7.39
C PRO A 247 10.14 -22.72 6.50
N LEU A 248 10.50 -22.74 5.22
CA LEU A 248 10.05 -23.76 4.27
C LEU A 248 10.85 -25.07 4.34
N GLN A 249 12.00 -25.06 5.02
CA GLN A 249 12.87 -26.21 5.20
C GLN A 249 13.26 -26.34 6.66
N THR A 250 13.11 -27.56 7.19
CA THR A 250 13.40 -27.87 8.61
C THR A 250 14.87 -28.33 8.82
N THR A 251 15.68 -28.40 7.78
CA THR A 251 17.05 -28.94 7.82
C THR A 251 18.05 -27.81 8.07
N GLY A 252 18.47 -27.64 9.28
CA GLY A 252 19.31 -26.53 9.77
C GLY A 252 18.49 -25.69 10.74
N GLY A 253 18.91 -25.55 11.98
CA GLY A 253 18.16 -24.82 12.98
C GLY A 253 17.84 -23.39 12.52
N PRO A 254 16.72 -22.81 12.95
CA PRO A 254 16.31 -21.47 12.52
C PRO A 254 17.40 -20.46 12.88
N LEU A 255 17.82 -19.66 11.90
CA LEU A 255 18.73 -18.52 12.10
C LEU A 255 18.03 -17.32 12.76
N GLY A 256 17.00 -17.56 13.56
CA GLY A 256 16.12 -16.56 14.15
C GLY A 256 14.82 -16.42 13.37
N ASP A 257 14.06 -15.38 13.67
CA ASP A 257 12.78 -15.05 13.10
C ASP A 257 12.92 -13.82 12.17
N PRO A 258 13.43 -13.99 10.93
CA PRO A 258 13.71 -12.84 10.08
C PRO A 258 12.41 -12.17 9.60
N PRO A 259 12.37 -10.82 9.60
CA PRO A 259 11.29 -10.08 8.95
C PRO A 259 11.45 -10.05 7.43
N LEU A 260 10.39 -9.77 6.70
CA LEU A 260 10.46 -9.47 5.27
C LEU A 260 10.95 -8.03 5.07
N LEU A 261 12.23 -7.86 4.79
CA LEU A 261 12.84 -6.54 4.69
C LEU A 261 12.43 -5.80 3.41
N VAL A 262 12.11 -4.52 3.55
CA VAL A 262 11.92 -3.60 2.43
C VAL A 262 13.21 -3.52 1.59
N GLY A 263 13.07 -3.58 0.26
CA GLY A 263 14.19 -3.63 -0.67
C GLY A 263 14.71 -5.05 -0.94
N LYS A 264 14.27 -6.04 -0.21
CA LYS A 264 14.61 -7.46 -0.46
C LYS A 264 13.95 -7.93 -1.76
N PHE A 265 14.66 -8.74 -2.54
CA PHE A 265 14.07 -9.47 -3.64
C PHE A 265 13.38 -10.74 -3.11
N ALA A 266 12.12 -10.93 -3.46
CA ALA A 266 11.30 -12.04 -3.02
C ALA A 266 10.70 -12.76 -4.23
N GLU A 267 10.71 -14.09 -4.18
CA GLU A 267 9.87 -14.92 -5.04
C GLU A 267 8.44 -14.88 -4.52
N VAL A 268 7.47 -14.94 -5.41
CA VAL A 268 6.05 -14.96 -5.04
C VAL A 268 5.39 -16.16 -5.69
N ALA A 269 4.70 -16.95 -4.88
CA ALA A 269 3.83 -18.03 -5.34
C ALA A 269 2.37 -17.60 -5.13
N ILE A 270 1.65 -17.40 -6.24
CA ILE A 270 0.24 -17.01 -6.26
C ILE A 270 -0.61 -18.24 -6.55
N GLU A 271 -1.71 -18.39 -5.87
CA GLU A 271 -2.68 -19.47 -6.14
C GLU A 271 -3.45 -19.14 -7.43
N GLY A 272 -3.24 -19.93 -8.48
CA GLY A 272 -3.88 -19.71 -9.78
C GLY A 272 -5.19 -20.49 -9.93
N LEU A 273 -5.71 -20.50 -11.16
CA LEU A 273 -6.89 -21.25 -11.53
C LEU A 273 -6.69 -22.75 -11.30
N ALA A 274 -7.77 -23.44 -10.94
CA ALA A 274 -7.83 -24.90 -10.81
C ALA A 274 -8.64 -25.51 -11.97
N PRO A 275 -8.03 -25.72 -13.16
CA PRO A 275 -8.74 -26.37 -14.27
C PRO A 275 -9.12 -27.80 -13.91
N SER A 276 -10.25 -28.28 -14.42
CA SER A 276 -10.73 -29.65 -14.15
C SER A 276 -9.84 -30.75 -14.77
N ASP A 277 -9.17 -30.45 -15.87
CA ASP A 277 -8.41 -31.44 -16.64
C ASP A 277 -7.04 -30.89 -17.02
N TYR A 278 -6.03 -31.17 -16.19
CA TYR A 278 -4.63 -30.87 -16.51
C TYR A 278 -3.71 -31.98 -15.98
N PHE A 279 -2.50 -32.00 -16.49
CA PHE A 279 -1.46 -32.95 -16.08
C PHE A 279 -0.21 -32.20 -15.66
N GLN A 280 0.38 -32.68 -14.59
CA GLN A 280 1.68 -32.24 -14.12
C GLN A 280 2.73 -33.19 -14.67
N VAL A 281 3.70 -32.67 -15.41
CA VAL A 281 4.78 -33.44 -16.02
C VAL A 281 6.12 -32.78 -15.75
N ARG A 282 7.18 -33.57 -15.68
CA ARG A 282 8.53 -33.01 -15.58
C ARG A 282 8.86 -32.17 -16.83
N ARG A 283 9.50 -31.02 -16.62
CA ARG A 283 9.89 -30.13 -17.72
C ARG A 283 10.70 -30.81 -18.83
N ALA A 284 11.55 -31.76 -18.45
CA ALA A 284 12.30 -32.59 -19.38
C ALA A 284 11.46 -33.45 -20.35
N ALA A 285 10.16 -33.63 -20.04
CA ALA A 285 9.24 -34.37 -20.91
C ALA A 285 8.65 -33.49 -22.03
N LEU A 286 8.70 -32.18 -21.89
CA LEU A 286 8.18 -31.25 -22.90
C LEU A 286 9.17 -31.12 -24.05
N GLN A 287 8.73 -31.53 -25.21
CA GLN A 287 9.53 -31.49 -26.46
C GLN A 287 9.33 -30.16 -27.20
N PRO A 288 10.29 -29.78 -28.10
CA PRO A 288 10.06 -28.65 -28.99
C PRO A 288 8.77 -28.81 -29.79
N GLY A 289 7.97 -27.74 -29.92
CA GLY A 289 6.67 -27.81 -30.60
C GLY A 289 5.49 -28.02 -29.65
N ASN A 290 5.71 -27.99 -28.30
CA ASN A 290 4.70 -28.25 -27.27
C ASN A 290 4.05 -29.61 -27.41
N GLU A 291 4.88 -30.63 -27.48
CA GLU A 291 4.50 -32.02 -27.56
C GLU A 291 5.05 -32.80 -26.36
N ILE A 292 4.34 -33.85 -25.95
CA ILE A 292 4.80 -34.81 -24.97
C ILE A 292 4.78 -36.19 -25.59
N TRP A 293 5.92 -36.87 -25.54
CA TRP A 293 6.02 -38.26 -25.96
C TRP A 293 5.56 -39.14 -24.82
N ALA A 294 4.38 -39.74 -24.98
CA ALA A 294 3.76 -40.59 -24.00
C ALA A 294 3.89 -42.05 -24.40
N VAL A 295 4.15 -42.92 -23.43
CA VAL A 295 4.20 -44.40 -23.66
C VAL A 295 2.99 -44.99 -22.95
N GLY A 296 2.22 -45.78 -23.71
CA GLY A 296 1.14 -46.60 -23.21
C GLY A 296 1.61 -47.88 -22.50
N ARG A 297 0.72 -48.65 -21.93
CA ARG A 297 0.99 -50.00 -21.36
C ARG A 297 1.43 -51.00 -22.41
N ASP A 298 1.12 -50.74 -23.65
CA ASP A 298 1.53 -51.51 -24.86
C ASP A 298 3.00 -51.32 -25.28
N GLY A 299 3.70 -50.40 -24.59
CA GLY A 299 5.09 -50.04 -24.93
C GLY A 299 5.23 -49.23 -26.21
N VAL A 300 4.16 -48.61 -26.68
CA VAL A 300 4.14 -47.81 -27.90
C VAL A 300 4.17 -46.34 -27.62
N VAL A 301 5.01 -45.58 -28.32
CA VAL A 301 5.08 -44.12 -28.22
C VAL A 301 3.91 -43.46 -28.93
N ARG A 302 3.28 -42.52 -28.26
CA ARG A 302 2.28 -41.60 -28.84
C ARG A 302 2.75 -40.18 -28.66
N ILE A 303 2.76 -39.43 -29.73
CA ILE A 303 3.09 -38.00 -29.71
C ILE A 303 1.80 -37.22 -29.41
N VAL A 304 1.73 -36.66 -28.24
CA VAL A 304 0.53 -35.90 -27.78
C VAL A 304 0.83 -34.43 -27.86
N PRO A 305 0.16 -33.68 -28.74
CA PRO A 305 0.25 -32.24 -28.74
C PRO A 305 -0.42 -31.71 -27.45
N VAL A 306 0.26 -30.77 -26.79
CA VAL A 306 -0.20 -30.23 -25.52
C VAL A 306 -0.29 -28.70 -25.55
N ARG A 307 -1.24 -28.18 -24.83
CA ARG A 307 -1.28 -26.77 -24.47
C ARG A 307 -0.61 -26.60 -23.11
N VAL A 308 0.48 -25.86 -23.08
CA VAL A 308 1.17 -25.52 -21.85
C VAL A 308 0.36 -24.42 -21.13
N LEU A 309 -0.04 -24.71 -19.89
CA LEU A 309 -0.75 -23.76 -19.02
C LEU A 309 0.25 -22.92 -18.22
N GLN A 310 1.26 -23.60 -17.61
CA GLN A 310 2.28 -22.94 -16.82
C GLN A 310 3.60 -23.72 -16.89
N ARG A 311 4.71 -22.99 -16.79
CA ARG A 311 6.07 -23.54 -16.76
C ARG A 311 6.71 -23.22 -15.42
N GLY A 312 6.85 -24.22 -14.55
CA GLY A 312 7.68 -24.14 -13.34
C GLY A 312 9.14 -24.51 -13.65
N ASP A 313 9.98 -24.51 -12.61
CA ASP A 313 11.40 -24.82 -12.75
C ASP A 313 11.63 -26.29 -13.17
N ASP A 314 11.04 -27.25 -12.46
CA ASP A 314 11.18 -28.67 -12.70
C ASP A 314 9.95 -29.31 -13.37
N GLU A 315 8.82 -28.66 -13.35
CA GLU A 315 7.53 -29.19 -13.78
C GLU A 315 6.80 -28.24 -14.74
N VAL A 316 5.94 -28.83 -15.56
CA VAL A 316 5.11 -28.11 -16.52
C VAL A 316 3.67 -28.58 -16.34
N PHE A 317 2.74 -27.65 -16.29
CA PHE A 317 1.31 -27.92 -16.25
C PHE A 317 0.75 -27.83 -17.67
N VAL A 318 0.14 -28.92 -18.13
CA VAL A 318 -0.32 -29.05 -19.51
C VAL A 318 -1.73 -29.63 -19.60
N THR A 319 -2.44 -29.25 -20.63
CA THR A 319 -3.66 -29.94 -21.07
C THR A 319 -3.39 -30.67 -22.38
N GLY A 320 -3.92 -31.89 -22.50
CA GLY A 320 -3.75 -32.73 -23.67
C GLY A 320 -4.57 -34.01 -23.58
N ALA A 321 -4.74 -34.68 -24.70
CA ALA A 321 -5.53 -35.91 -24.77
C ALA A 321 -4.69 -37.13 -24.31
N PHE A 322 -4.47 -37.23 -22.99
CA PHE A 322 -3.75 -38.37 -22.42
C PHE A 322 -4.71 -39.49 -21.97
N GLU A 323 -4.29 -40.71 -22.20
CA GLU A 323 -5.00 -41.87 -21.70
C GLU A 323 -4.52 -42.23 -20.29
N ARG A 324 -5.43 -42.77 -19.48
CA ARG A 324 -5.07 -43.21 -18.10
C ARG A 324 -3.97 -44.26 -18.12
N GLY A 325 -2.91 -44.01 -17.40
CA GLY A 325 -1.78 -44.94 -17.22
C GLY A 325 -0.65 -44.78 -18.25
N GLN A 326 -0.69 -43.77 -19.12
CA GLN A 326 0.44 -43.38 -19.92
C GLN A 326 1.53 -42.75 -19.08
N ALA A 327 2.80 -42.95 -19.44
CA ALA A 327 3.97 -42.32 -18.84
C ALA A 327 4.62 -41.37 -19.84
N ALA A 328 5.10 -40.21 -19.37
CA ALA A 328 5.86 -39.29 -20.21
C ALA A 328 7.33 -39.72 -20.29
N ILE A 329 7.91 -39.65 -21.48
CA ILE A 329 9.32 -39.92 -21.72
C ILE A 329 10.11 -38.67 -21.32
N ILE A 330 11.05 -38.82 -20.37
CA ILE A 330 11.89 -37.72 -19.87
C ILE A 330 13.31 -37.75 -20.41
N GLY A 331 13.68 -38.81 -21.17
CA GLY A 331 15.01 -38.98 -21.74
C GLY A 331 15.21 -40.34 -22.39
N GLY A 332 16.38 -40.54 -23.01
CA GLY A 332 16.74 -41.80 -23.63
C GLY A 332 16.36 -41.95 -25.10
N LEU A 333 15.60 -41.00 -25.67
CA LEU A 333 15.25 -40.93 -27.09
C LEU A 333 15.67 -39.62 -27.71
N GLN A 334 16.40 -39.66 -28.82
CA GLN A 334 16.70 -38.45 -29.61
C GLN A 334 15.59 -38.11 -30.60
N PHE A 335 14.89 -39.12 -31.10
CA PHE A 335 13.77 -38.99 -32.01
C PHE A 335 12.66 -39.97 -31.60
N ALA A 336 11.42 -39.57 -31.72
CA ALA A 336 10.27 -40.44 -31.58
C ALA A 336 9.36 -40.28 -32.79
N THR A 337 8.75 -41.39 -33.18
CA THR A 337 7.69 -41.42 -34.19
C THR A 337 6.46 -42.03 -33.55
N ASP A 338 5.31 -41.55 -33.93
CA ASP A 338 4.04 -42.10 -33.41
C ASP A 338 3.94 -43.58 -33.81
N GLY A 339 3.57 -44.45 -32.86
CA GLY A 339 3.53 -45.90 -33.07
C GLY A 339 4.88 -46.62 -32.86
N MET A 340 5.95 -45.94 -32.48
CA MET A 340 7.28 -46.58 -32.26
C MET A 340 7.24 -47.41 -30.96
N ALA A 341 7.69 -48.65 -31.04
CA ALA A 341 7.83 -49.54 -29.88
C ALA A 341 9.09 -49.18 -29.06
N VAL A 342 8.97 -48.99 -27.77
CA VAL A 342 10.08 -48.67 -26.87
C VAL A 342 10.09 -49.63 -25.66
N ARG A 343 11.29 -49.86 -25.13
CA ARG A 343 11.46 -50.56 -23.89
C ARG A 343 11.61 -49.53 -22.77
N THR A 344 10.70 -49.53 -21.82
CA THR A 344 10.84 -48.69 -20.62
C THR A 344 11.93 -49.29 -19.73
N GLY A 345 13.03 -48.60 -19.51
CA GLY A 345 13.96 -48.92 -18.45
C GLY A 345 13.21 -48.84 -17.10
N GLY A 346 13.36 -49.87 -16.25
CA GLY A 346 12.64 -49.90 -14.97
C GLY A 346 12.79 -48.63 -14.17
N SER A 347 11.70 -48.15 -13.61
CA SER A 347 11.66 -46.97 -12.76
C SER A 347 12.60 -47.12 -11.57
N ALA A 348 13.68 -46.40 -11.53
CA ALA A 348 14.41 -46.15 -10.29
C ALA A 348 13.50 -45.24 -9.43
N THR A 349 12.82 -45.87 -8.49
CA THR A 349 12.19 -45.19 -7.38
C THR A 349 13.32 -44.68 -6.49
N GLN A 350 13.55 -43.41 -6.45
CA GLN A 350 14.17 -42.69 -5.31
C GLN A 350 13.42 -41.41 -5.04
#